data_f68202ff6f60f1325c8ec7711a00d93c
#
_entry.id   f68202ff6f60f1325c8ec7711a00d93c
#
_cell.length_a   1.000
_cell.length_b   1.000
_cell.length_c   1.000
_cell.angle_alpha   90.00
_cell.angle_beta   90.00
_cell.angle_gamma   90.00
#
_symmetry.space_group_name_H-M   'P 1'
#
loop_
_entity.id
_entity.type
_entity.pdbx_description
1 polymer ?
#
loop_
_entity_poly.entity_id
_entity_poly.type
_entity_poly.pdbx_seq_one_letter_code
_entity_poly.pdbx_strand_id
1 'polypeptide(L)'
;MVPYDKQEVVVVRQKQIGVDLNFEPPLRVGFGISDATIDGAKAVMGRTVLVPGAEANQTHYHTNNDVCWYIMSGNIRCISARSDMTARKEIILAAGDFVYVPSGSIHVIANASDTEEASLIFCYIGVPNVEASGFVWLTKEHDEFVRPRP
;
A
#
# COMPACT_ATOMS: atom_id res chain seq x y z
N MET A 1 6.79 14.71 15.78
CA MET A 1 6.72 15.43 14.47
C MET A 1 8.01 16.22 14.29
N VAL A 2 8.63 16.09 13.13
CA VAL A 2 9.84 16.84 12.77
C VAL A 2 9.41 18.17 12.15
N PRO A 3 9.94 19.33 12.60
CA PRO A 3 9.66 20.60 11.95
C PRO A 3 10.12 20.56 10.47
N TYR A 4 9.31 21.12 9.61
CA TYR A 4 9.59 21.23 8.18
C TYR A 4 9.96 22.66 7.80
N ASP A 5 11.22 22.87 7.49
CA ASP A 5 11.64 24.05 6.74
C ASP A 5 11.64 23.69 5.25
N LYS A 6 10.94 24.46 4.43
CA LYS A 6 10.71 24.18 3.00
C LYS A 6 11.98 24.07 2.15
N GLN A 7 13.13 24.41 2.68
CA GLN A 7 14.41 24.39 1.98
C GLN A 7 15.41 23.37 2.51
N GLU A 8 15.09 22.71 3.63
CA GLU A 8 15.99 21.72 4.24
C GLU A 8 15.48 20.30 4.04
N VAL A 9 16.43 19.36 3.87
CA VAL A 9 16.14 17.94 3.81
C VAL A 9 15.73 17.45 5.19
N VAL A 10 14.60 16.76 5.27
CA VAL A 10 14.11 16.12 6.50
C VAL A 10 14.33 14.62 6.42
N VAL A 11 14.85 14.04 7.51
CA VAL A 11 15.11 12.61 7.61
C VAL A 11 14.31 12.02 8.76
N VAL A 12 13.48 11.02 8.46
CA VAL A 12 12.84 10.18 9.47
C VAL A 12 13.62 8.88 9.56
N ARG A 13 14.21 8.60 10.72
CA ARG A 13 15.03 7.41 10.91
C ARG A 13 14.20 6.18 11.19
N GLN A 14 14.66 5.02 10.74
CA GLN A 14 13.96 3.74 10.90
C GLN A 14 13.51 3.49 12.36
N LYS A 15 14.35 3.80 13.33
CA LYS A 15 14.05 3.63 14.76
C LYS A 15 12.88 4.49 15.28
N GLN A 16 12.44 5.48 14.50
CA GLN A 16 11.31 6.36 14.80
C GLN A 16 10.00 5.86 14.19
N ILE A 17 10.07 4.81 13.38
CA ILE A 17 8.93 4.28 12.63
C ILE A 17 8.41 3.05 13.37
N GLY A 18 7.15 3.13 13.82
CA GLY A 18 6.41 1.99 14.36
C GLY A 18 5.86 1.08 13.24
N VAL A 19 5.37 -0.08 13.64
CA VAL A 19 4.63 -0.99 12.75
C VAL A 19 3.17 -0.98 13.13
N ASP A 20 2.31 -0.62 12.19
CA ASP A 20 0.87 -0.68 12.34
C ASP A 20 0.36 -2.04 11.84
N LEU A 21 -0.23 -2.81 12.74
CA LEU A 21 -0.82 -4.13 12.43
C LEU A 21 -2.33 -4.05 12.16
N ASN A 22 -2.93 -2.89 12.36
CA ASN A 22 -4.38 -2.70 12.27
C ASN A 22 -4.82 -1.94 11.02
N PHE A 23 -3.89 -1.32 10.30
CA PHE A 23 -4.19 -0.51 9.12
C PHE A 23 -4.67 -1.39 7.94
N GLU A 24 -3.89 -2.40 7.59
CA GLU A 24 -4.20 -3.35 6.51
C GLU A 24 -3.89 -4.80 6.94
N PRO A 25 -4.61 -5.37 7.92
CA PRO A 25 -4.35 -6.77 8.32
C PRO A 25 -4.50 -7.73 7.13
N PRO A 26 -3.67 -8.75 7.01
CA PRO A 26 -2.58 -9.17 7.91
C PRO A 26 -1.22 -8.52 7.62
N LEU A 27 -1.17 -7.46 6.84
CA LEU A 27 0.06 -6.79 6.45
C LEU A 27 0.65 -5.99 7.60
N ARG A 28 1.98 -5.83 7.60
CA ARG A 28 2.71 -5.00 8.55
C ARG A 28 3.12 -3.70 7.85
N VAL A 29 2.56 -2.58 8.28
CA VAL A 29 2.75 -1.30 7.62
C VAL A 29 3.52 -0.34 8.53
N GLY A 30 4.58 0.24 8.01
CA GLY A 30 5.35 1.30 8.67
C GLY A 30 5.23 2.60 7.86
N PHE A 31 4.78 3.67 8.51
CA PHE A 31 4.69 5.00 7.89
C PHE A 31 5.94 5.82 8.20
N GLY A 32 6.75 6.11 7.20
CA GLY A 32 7.93 6.96 7.34
C GLY A 32 7.61 8.43 7.15
N ILE A 33 6.86 8.75 6.11
CA ILE A 33 6.49 10.12 5.75
C ILE A 33 4.98 10.27 5.79
N SER A 34 4.51 11.21 6.60
CA SER A 34 3.15 11.70 6.65
C SER A 34 3.14 12.98 7.50
N ASP A 35 2.00 13.64 7.65
CA ASP A 35 1.87 14.79 8.56
C ASP A 35 2.04 14.43 10.04
N ALA A 36 1.98 13.14 10.39
CA ALA A 36 2.31 12.65 11.73
C ALA A 36 3.82 12.61 12.01
N THR A 37 4.67 12.56 10.99
CA THR A 37 6.12 12.55 11.12
C THR A 37 6.78 13.86 10.68
N ILE A 38 6.19 14.54 9.70
CA ILE A 38 6.72 15.79 9.14
C ILE A 38 5.59 16.81 9.04
N ASP A 39 5.70 17.92 9.73
CA ASP A 39 4.72 19.00 9.67
C ASP A 39 4.62 19.56 8.25
N GLY A 40 3.41 19.57 7.69
CA GLY A 40 3.16 20.07 6.33
C GLY A 40 3.58 19.12 5.21
N ALA A 41 3.80 17.83 5.50
CA ALA A 41 4.05 16.83 4.46
C ALA A 41 2.92 16.79 3.41
N LYS A 42 3.30 16.60 2.16
CA LYS A 42 2.38 16.53 1.00
C LYS A 42 2.43 15.16 0.31
N ALA A 43 2.88 14.16 1.02
CA ALA A 43 2.90 12.78 0.57
C ALA A 43 2.85 11.86 1.78
N VAL A 44 2.36 10.67 1.58
CA VAL A 44 2.51 9.55 2.53
C VAL A 44 3.43 8.54 1.89
N MET A 45 4.49 8.16 2.58
CA MET A 45 5.42 7.13 2.12
C MET A 45 5.75 6.19 3.24
N GLY A 46 5.71 4.91 2.95
CA GLY A 46 5.98 3.88 3.94
C GLY A 46 6.37 2.55 3.33
N ARG A 47 6.46 1.56 4.18
CA ARG A 47 6.83 0.20 3.82
C ARG A 47 5.77 -0.78 4.28
N THR A 48 5.41 -1.71 3.41
CA THR A 48 4.55 -2.84 3.73
C THR A 48 5.36 -4.12 3.68
N VAL A 49 5.22 -4.94 4.73
CA VAL A 49 5.83 -6.27 4.81
C VAL A 49 4.72 -7.32 4.81
N LEU A 50 4.86 -8.29 3.91
CA LEU A 50 3.99 -9.44 3.78
C LEU A 50 4.76 -10.68 4.26
N VAL A 51 4.40 -11.20 5.43
CA VAL A 51 5.03 -12.42 5.96
C VAL A 51 4.71 -13.62 5.04
N PRO A 52 5.50 -14.69 5.07
CA PRO A 52 5.22 -15.90 4.28
C PRO A 52 3.79 -16.40 4.52
N GLY A 53 3.10 -16.74 3.44
CA GLY A 53 1.71 -17.21 3.50
C GLY A 53 0.67 -16.16 3.87
N ALA A 54 1.04 -14.87 3.94
CA ALA A 54 0.10 -13.81 4.27
C ALA A 54 -1.06 -13.77 3.27
N GLU A 55 -2.27 -13.88 3.82
CA GLU A 55 -3.51 -13.75 3.05
C GLU A 55 -3.66 -12.33 2.47
N ALA A 56 -4.60 -12.18 1.55
CA ALA A 56 -4.91 -10.88 0.97
C ALA A 56 -5.41 -9.90 2.04
N ASN A 57 -4.95 -8.66 1.99
CA ASN A 57 -5.53 -7.58 2.75
C ASN A 57 -6.96 -7.28 2.26
N GLN A 58 -7.66 -6.36 2.92
CA GLN A 58 -9.02 -5.97 2.52
C GLN A 58 -8.99 -5.26 1.15
N THR A 59 -9.84 -5.71 0.22
CA THR A 59 -10.02 -5.09 -1.09
C THR A 59 -10.52 -3.66 -0.93
N HIS A 60 -9.89 -2.72 -1.61
CA HIS A 60 -10.20 -1.30 -1.51
C HIS A 60 -9.75 -0.51 -2.73
N TYR A 61 -10.12 0.78 -2.77
CA TYR A 61 -9.56 1.77 -3.67
C TYR A 61 -9.44 3.13 -2.95
N HIS A 62 -8.67 4.04 -3.55
CA HIS A 62 -8.50 5.41 -3.07
C HIS A 62 -9.23 6.38 -4.00
N THR A 63 -9.91 7.37 -3.45
CA THR A 63 -10.66 8.36 -4.26
C THR A 63 -9.88 9.63 -4.56
N ASN A 64 -8.88 9.97 -3.75
CA ASN A 64 -8.30 11.32 -3.73
C ASN A 64 -6.85 11.38 -4.20
N ASN A 65 -6.20 10.27 -4.49
CA ASN A 65 -4.80 10.24 -4.93
C ASN A 65 -4.46 9.00 -5.72
N ASP A 66 -3.38 9.09 -6.49
CA ASP A 66 -2.72 7.95 -7.08
C ASP A 66 -1.69 7.38 -6.10
N VAL A 67 -1.37 6.11 -6.26
CA VAL A 67 -0.39 5.40 -5.43
C VAL A 67 0.71 4.82 -6.31
N CYS A 68 1.95 4.94 -5.85
CA CYS A 68 3.10 4.27 -6.45
C CYS A 68 3.64 3.21 -5.50
N TRP A 69 4.05 2.07 -6.03
CA TRP A 69 4.81 1.05 -5.30
C TRP A 69 6.14 0.77 -5.97
N TYR A 70 7.11 0.42 -5.14
CA TYR A 70 8.34 -0.25 -5.54
C TYR A 70 8.47 -1.56 -4.78
N ILE A 71 8.60 -2.68 -5.47
CA ILE A 71 8.71 -4.00 -4.87
C ILE A 71 10.16 -4.21 -4.45
N MET A 72 10.40 -4.31 -3.14
CA MET A 72 11.75 -4.44 -2.59
C MET A 72 12.24 -5.89 -2.54
N SER A 73 11.36 -6.81 -2.19
CA SER A 73 11.72 -8.23 -2.00
C SER A 73 10.54 -9.15 -2.22
N GLY A 74 10.82 -10.39 -2.57
CA GLY A 74 9.83 -11.44 -2.72
C GLY A 74 8.92 -11.29 -3.93
N ASN A 75 7.82 -12.01 -3.92
CA ASN A 75 6.80 -11.99 -4.96
C ASN A 75 5.43 -11.70 -4.33
N ILE A 76 4.72 -10.76 -4.94
CA ILE A 76 3.42 -10.30 -4.45
C ILE A 76 2.36 -10.60 -5.50
N ARG A 77 1.30 -11.28 -5.10
CA ARG A 77 0.10 -11.45 -5.91
C ARG A 77 -0.74 -10.19 -5.78
N CYS A 78 -0.95 -9.50 -6.90
CA CYS A 78 -1.80 -8.32 -6.96
C CYS A 78 -3.02 -8.61 -7.83
N ILE A 79 -4.21 -8.31 -7.30
CA ILE A 79 -5.46 -8.36 -8.04
C ILE A 79 -5.97 -6.94 -8.16
N SER A 80 -6.34 -6.52 -9.36
CA SER A 80 -6.88 -5.19 -9.61
C SER A 80 -8.07 -5.22 -10.57
N ALA A 81 -8.90 -4.18 -10.48
CA ALA A 81 -10.02 -3.95 -11.37
C ALA A 81 -10.32 -2.45 -11.46
N ARG A 82 -11.14 -2.05 -12.41
CA ARG A 82 -11.74 -0.71 -12.42
C ARG A 82 -12.76 -0.58 -11.30
N SER A 83 -13.13 0.63 -10.94
CA SER A 83 -14.11 0.91 -9.88
C SER A 83 -15.49 0.29 -10.13
N ASP A 84 -15.85 0.01 -11.37
CA ASP A 84 -17.07 -0.71 -11.78
C ASP A 84 -16.90 -2.24 -11.79
N MET A 85 -15.81 -2.76 -11.24
CA MET A 85 -15.44 -4.18 -11.18
C MET A 85 -15.07 -4.80 -12.54
N THR A 86 -14.99 -4.03 -13.60
CA THR A 86 -14.52 -4.52 -14.92
C THR A 86 -13.00 -4.55 -15.01
N ALA A 87 -12.47 -5.20 -16.06
CA ALA A 87 -11.04 -5.31 -16.31
C ALA A 87 -10.23 -5.93 -15.15
N ARG A 88 -10.83 -6.90 -14.42
CA ARG A 88 -10.13 -7.63 -13.37
C ARG A 88 -8.93 -8.37 -13.94
N LYS A 89 -7.79 -8.23 -13.29
CA LYS A 89 -6.56 -8.95 -13.64
C LYS A 89 -5.79 -9.35 -12.38
N GLU A 90 -5.04 -10.42 -12.51
CA GLU A 90 -4.07 -10.88 -11.51
C GLU A 90 -2.66 -10.77 -12.09
N ILE A 91 -1.75 -10.25 -11.30
CA ILE A 91 -0.35 -10.05 -11.67
C ILE A 91 0.52 -10.53 -10.52
N ILE A 92 1.60 -11.24 -10.83
CA ILE A 92 2.67 -11.50 -9.88
C ILE A 92 3.71 -10.39 -10.04
N LEU A 93 3.89 -9.62 -8.99
CA LEU A 93 4.91 -8.59 -8.89
C LEU A 93 6.17 -9.19 -8.30
N ALA A 94 7.32 -8.81 -8.82
CA ALA A 94 8.63 -9.29 -8.37
C ALA A 94 9.51 -8.14 -7.90
N ALA A 95 10.52 -8.45 -7.10
CA ALA A 95 11.51 -7.46 -6.64
C ALA A 95 12.09 -6.66 -7.82
N GLY A 96 12.09 -5.35 -7.69
CA GLY A 96 12.52 -4.40 -8.72
C GLY A 96 11.40 -3.82 -9.59
N ASP A 97 10.18 -4.34 -9.49
CA ASP A 97 9.03 -3.82 -10.24
C ASP A 97 8.55 -2.49 -9.66
N PHE A 98 8.12 -1.60 -10.54
CA PHE A 98 7.40 -0.38 -10.23
C PHE A 98 5.93 -0.55 -10.59
N VAL A 99 5.03 -0.11 -9.71
CA VAL A 99 3.59 -0.22 -9.90
C VAL A 99 2.94 1.15 -9.73
N TYR A 100 2.05 1.49 -10.64
CA TYR A 100 1.23 2.69 -10.55
C TYR A 100 -0.23 2.29 -10.37
N VAL A 101 -0.85 2.76 -9.29
CA VAL A 101 -2.25 2.50 -8.95
C VAL A 101 -3.03 3.80 -9.08
N PRO A 102 -3.77 4.00 -10.17
CA PRO A 102 -4.59 5.20 -10.33
C PRO A 102 -5.68 5.30 -9.26
N SER A 103 -6.06 6.52 -8.92
CA SER A 103 -7.25 6.79 -8.11
C SER A 103 -8.47 6.05 -8.69
N GLY A 104 -9.25 5.42 -7.83
CA GLY A 104 -10.41 4.61 -8.21
C GLY A 104 -10.11 3.16 -8.61
N SER A 105 -8.84 2.79 -8.82
CA SER A 105 -8.48 1.41 -9.11
C SER A 105 -8.64 0.53 -7.88
N ILE A 106 -9.53 -0.45 -7.97
CA ILE A 106 -9.71 -1.48 -6.93
C ILE A 106 -8.46 -2.35 -6.92
N HIS A 107 -7.92 -2.61 -5.73
CA HIS A 107 -6.75 -3.46 -5.59
C HIS A 107 -6.68 -4.19 -4.25
N VAL A 108 -5.93 -5.26 -4.26
CA VAL A 108 -5.61 -6.08 -3.10
C VAL A 108 -4.31 -6.81 -3.36
N ILE A 109 -3.52 -7.04 -2.34
CA ILE A 109 -2.25 -7.75 -2.43
C ILE A 109 -2.19 -8.88 -1.41
N ALA A 110 -1.47 -9.94 -1.77
CA ALA A 110 -1.14 -11.06 -0.91
C ALA A 110 0.29 -11.51 -1.18
N ASN A 111 0.94 -12.18 -0.23
CA ASN A 111 2.21 -12.82 -0.50
C ASN A 111 1.99 -14.01 -1.44
N ALA A 112 2.73 -14.07 -2.53
CA ALA A 112 2.66 -15.18 -3.49
C ALA A 112 3.42 -16.43 -3.03
N SER A 113 4.16 -16.36 -1.90
CA SER A 113 4.98 -17.43 -1.36
C SER A 113 4.56 -17.82 0.05
N ASP A 114 4.59 -19.12 0.34
CA ASP A 114 4.37 -19.67 1.68
C ASP A 114 5.66 -19.74 2.51
N THR A 115 6.81 -19.47 1.92
CA THR A 115 8.12 -19.65 2.55
C THR A 115 8.97 -18.36 2.60
N GLU A 116 8.74 -17.42 1.69
CA GLU A 116 9.55 -16.22 1.54
C GLU A 116 8.74 -14.97 1.91
N GLU A 117 9.37 -14.06 2.66
CA GLU A 117 8.84 -12.73 2.94
C GLU A 117 8.83 -11.89 1.66
N ALA A 118 7.86 -11.00 1.54
CA ALA A 118 7.81 -9.98 0.50
C ALA A 118 7.68 -8.60 1.13
N SER A 119 8.13 -7.58 0.43
CA SER A 119 7.98 -6.20 0.90
C SER A 119 7.92 -5.20 -0.26
N LEU A 120 7.24 -4.10 -0.02
CA LEU A 120 7.15 -2.98 -0.94
C LEU A 120 7.27 -1.65 -0.22
N ILE A 121 7.68 -0.63 -0.96
CA ILE A 121 7.53 0.77 -0.58
C ILE A 121 6.30 1.31 -1.28
N PHE A 122 5.45 2.02 -0.56
CA PHE A 122 4.31 2.74 -1.14
C PHE A 122 4.48 4.24 -0.98
N CYS A 123 3.88 4.98 -1.91
CA CYS A 123 3.79 6.43 -1.84
C CYS A 123 2.39 6.87 -2.28
N TYR A 124 1.68 7.59 -1.40
CA TYR A 124 0.42 8.27 -1.72
C TYR A 124 0.75 9.70 -2.14
N ILE A 125 0.46 10.01 -3.39
CA ILE A 125 0.89 11.26 -4.01
C ILE A 125 -0.06 12.40 -3.61
N GLY A 126 0.51 13.50 -3.13
CA GLY A 126 -0.21 14.75 -2.95
C GLY A 126 -1.14 14.84 -1.72
N VAL A 127 -1.19 13.81 -0.88
CA VAL A 127 -2.00 13.81 0.36
C VAL A 127 -1.12 13.73 1.59
N PRO A 128 -1.47 14.42 2.70
CA PRO A 128 -0.62 14.51 3.88
C PRO A 128 -0.73 13.30 4.81
N ASN A 129 -1.82 12.55 4.74
CA ASN A 129 -2.13 11.43 5.64
C ASN A 129 -3.04 10.41 4.95
N VAL A 130 -3.26 9.28 5.63
CA VAL A 130 -4.08 8.18 5.14
C VAL A 130 -5.56 8.59 5.00
N GLU A 131 -6.09 9.34 5.93
CA GLU A 131 -7.48 9.79 5.93
C GLU A 131 -7.80 10.65 4.70
N ALA A 132 -6.86 11.50 4.29
CA ALA A 132 -7.00 12.35 3.11
C ALA A 132 -6.99 11.56 1.79
N SER A 133 -6.53 10.33 1.81
CA SER A 133 -6.51 9.43 0.65
C SER A 133 -7.90 9.00 0.18
N GLY A 134 -8.89 9.00 1.05
CA GLY A 134 -10.26 8.63 0.71
C GLY A 134 -10.41 7.16 0.40
N PHE A 135 -10.06 6.29 1.37
CA PHE A 135 -10.24 4.84 1.24
C PHE A 135 -11.72 4.46 1.13
N VAL A 136 -12.01 3.56 0.21
CA VAL A 136 -13.30 2.86 0.11
C VAL A 136 -13.03 1.36 0.21
N TRP A 137 -13.52 0.75 1.30
CA TRP A 137 -13.32 -0.66 1.60
C TRP A 137 -14.47 -1.50 1.05
N LEU A 138 -14.15 -2.52 0.25
CA LEU A 138 -15.12 -3.43 -0.38
C LEU A 138 -15.24 -4.69 0.47
N THR A 139 -16.11 -4.67 1.47
CA THR A 139 -16.28 -5.79 2.40
C THR A 139 -17.15 -6.92 1.86
N LYS A 140 -18.18 -6.59 1.08
CA LYS A 140 -19.13 -7.58 0.52
C LYS A 140 -18.55 -8.35 -0.65
N GLU A 141 -17.78 -7.67 -1.48
CA GLU A 141 -17.22 -8.20 -2.73
C GLU A 141 -15.84 -8.83 -2.53
N HIS A 142 -15.24 -8.65 -1.34
CA HIS A 142 -13.86 -9.06 -1.09
C HIS A 142 -13.60 -10.54 -1.39
N ASP A 143 -14.36 -11.44 -0.80
CA ASP A 143 -14.13 -12.88 -0.94
C ASP A 143 -14.25 -13.35 -2.39
N GLU A 144 -15.20 -12.81 -3.13
CA GLU A 144 -15.37 -13.13 -4.55
C GLU A 144 -14.23 -12.53 -5.39
N PHE A 145 -13.78 -11.32 -5.06
CA PHE A 145 -12.74 -10.62 -5.78
C PHE A 145 -11.39 -11.34 -5.67
N VAL A 146 -11.03 -11.86 -4.49
CA VAL A 146 -9.73 -12.50 -4.25
C VAL A 146 -9.68 -13.98 -4.65
N ARG A 147 -10.81 -14.62 -4.95
CA ARG A 147 -10.83 -16.03 -5.38
C ARG A 147 -10.04 -16.23 -6.66
N PRO A 148 -9.22 -17.30 -6.73
CA PRO A 148 -8.62 -17.71 -7.99
C PRO A 148 -9.73 -17.99 -9.02
N ARG A 149 -9.59 -17.45 -10.21
CA ARG A 149 -10.48 -17.80 -11.33
C ARG A 149 -9.88 -18.97 -12.10
N PRO A 150 -10.69 -19.91 -12.56
CA PRO A 150 -10.24 -21.01 -13.38
C PRO A 150 -9.64 -20.54 -14.70
#